data_e3b60b89b20aa36de2f7b2f4642c8d0a
#
_entry.id   e3b60b89b20aa36de2f7b2f4642c8d0a
#
_cell.length_a   1.000
_cell.length_b   1.000
_cell.length_c   1.000
_cell.angle_alpha   90.00
_cell.angle_beta   90.00
_cell.angle_gamma   90.00
#
_symmetry.space_group_name_H-M   'P 1'
#
loop_
_entity.id
_entity.type
_entity.pdbx_description
1 polymer ?
#
loop_
_entity_poly.entity_id
_entity_poly.type
_entity_poly.pdbx_seq_one_letter_code
_entity_poly.pdbx_strand_id
1 'polypeptide(L)'
;SLFGYQTFRMVLAAAVGFFVTVLLTQYLVKRFRKARLFENQTEHDTPQHIKDLIAKGEIPNAPEKPSDIATMGGIAIVCGILVSVLIAADLSSRLVTGALVMTALMALIGFSDDLVKMRKGKGISSALKLLLQFLAAAGALVFLYMPAGPSPEFTELWLPLDKDMVIQLGGLYAVFFILYTVGSANAVNVTDGIDGLSSGLMAIACLALPFAAYVAGRLDYSEYLYIAYVPDAGEIAIVLCATTGACLGFLWHNASP
;
A
#
# COMPACT_ATOMS: atom_id res chain seq x y z
N SER A 1 -30.24 5.06 -8.07
CA SER A 1 -29.19 4.14 -8.54
C SER A 1 -28.40 3.66 -7.33
N LEU A 2 -28.05 2.36 -7.26
CA LEU A 2 -27.25 1.78 -6.15
C LEU A 2 -25.89 2.47 -6.01
N PHE A 3 -25.33 2.95 -7.10
CA PHE A 3 -24.08 3.72 -7.11
C PHE A 3 -24.16 5.08 -6.38
N GLY A 4 -25.35 5.56 -6.05
CA GLY A 4 -25.52 6.73 -5.19
C GLY A 4 -25.19 6.47 -3.72
N TYR A 5 -25.18 5.19 -3.31
CA TYR A 5 -24.86 4.83 -1.93
C TYR A 5 -23.37 4.54 -1.77
N GLN A 6 -22.71 5.32 -0.93
CA GLN A 6 -21.26 5.19 -0.68
C GLN A 6 -20.90 3.82 -0.11
N THR A 7 -21.70 3.29 0.83
CA THR A 7 -21.51 1.95 1.39
C THR A 7 -21.57 0.85 0.34
N PHE A 8 -22.46 0.96 -0.66
CA PHE A 8 -22.50 0.01 -1.77
C PHE A 8 -21.20 0.07 -2.59
N ARG A 9 -20.71 1.27 -2.89
CA ARG A 9 -19.45 1.46 -3.63
C ARG A 9 -18.24 0.93 -2.85
N MET A 10 -18.21 1.05 -1.52
CA MET A 10 -17.17 0.48 -0.66
C MET A 10 -17.13 -1.06 -0.76
N VAL A 11 -18.29 -1.72 -0.63
CA VAL A 11 -18.40 -3.18 -0.76
C VAL A 11 -18.03 -3.64 -2.18
N LEU A 12 -18.50 -2.93 -3.19
CA LEU A 12 -18.17 -3.21 -4.58
C LEU A 12 -16.65 -3.10 -4.82
N ALA A 13 -16.01 -2.04 -4.31
CA ALA A 13 -14.57 -1.84 -4.44
C ALA A 13 -13.77 -2.97 -3.79
N ALA A 14 -14.16 -3.39 -2.59
CA ALA A 14 -13.52 -4.52 -1.91
C ALA A 14 -13.68 -5.82 -2.71
N ALA A 15 -14.87 -6.12 -3.20
CA ALA A 15 -15.13 -7.31 -3.99
C ALA A 15 -14.35 -7.32 -5.32
N VAL A 16 -14.38 -6.21 -6.07
CA VAL A 16 -13.65 -6.09 -7.34
C VAL A 16 -12.15 -6.22 -7.10
N GLY A 17 -11.60 -5.53 -6.06
CA GLY A 17 -10.18 -5.61 -5.68
C GLY A 17 -9.76 -7.05 -5.37
N PHE A 18 -10.57 -7.75 -4.59
CA PHE A 18 -10.32 -9.15 -4.26
C PHE A 18 -10.28 -10.03 -5.52
N PHE A 19 -11.34 -10.04 -6.32
CA PHE A 19 -11.41 -10.93 -7.48
C PHE A 19 -10.38 -10.60 -8.55
N VAL A 20 -10.15 -9.33 -8.85
CA VAL A 20 -9.14 -8.91 -9.83
C VAL A 20 -7.76 -9.36 -9.38
N THR A 21 -7.42 -9.16 -8.10
CA THR A 21 -6.12 -9.56 -7.57
C THR A 21 -5.96 -11.08 -7.55
N VAL A 22 -6.97 -11.84 -7.14
CA VAL A 22 -6.93 -13.32 -7.19
C VAL A 22 -6.67 -13.81 -8.61
N LEU A 23 -7.44 -13.34 -9.59
CA LEU A 23 -7.32 -13.78 -10.99
C LEU A 23 -5.96 -13.38 -11.58
N LEU A 24 -5.52 -12.15 -11.31
CA LEU A 24 -4.26 -11.66 -11.85
C LEU A 24 -3.06 -12.37 -11.21
N THR A 25 -3.10 -12.64 -9.90
CA THR A 25 -2.05 -13.40 -9.20
C THR A 25 -1.93 -14.80 -9.81
N GLN A 26 -3.06 -15.51 -10.01
CA GLN A 26 -3.05 -16.84 -10.66
C GLN A 26 -2.43 -16.79 -12.07
N TYR A 27 -2.78 -15.76 -12.85
CA TYR A 27 -2.24 -15.57 -14.19
C TYR A 27 -0.73 -15.30 -14.16
N LEU A 28 -0.27 -14.38 -13.28
CA LEU A 28 1.14 -14.01 -13.16
C LEU A 28 1.98 -15.18 -12.67
N VAL A 29 1.54 -15.93 -11.66
CA VAL A 29 2.24 -17.12 -11.16
C VAL A 29 2.43 -18.14 -12.29
N LYS A 30 1.37 -18.46 -13.07
CA LYS A 30 1.47 -19.36 -14.21
C LYS A 30 2.45 -18.86 -15.27
N ARG A 31 2.47 -17.56 -15.53
CA ARG A 31 3.34 -16.95 -16.55
C ARG A 31 4.81 -16.92 -16.11
N PHE A 32 5.07 -16.55 -14.85
CA PHE A 32 6.42 -16.52 -14.30
C PHE A 32 6.99 -17.93 -14.14
N ARG A 33 6.17 -18.91 -13.77
CA ARG A 33 6.57 -20.33 -13.75
C ARG A 33 7.05 -20.81 -15.14
N LYS A 34 6.37 -20.41 -16.20
CA LYS A 34 6.81 -20.71 -17.59
C LYS A 34 8.11 -19.99 -17.97
N ALA A 35 8.32 -18.77 -17.47
CA ALA A 35 9.47 -17.94 -17.80
C ALA A 35 10.72 -18.27 -16.92
N ARG A 36 10.64 -19.19 -15.95
CA ARG A 36 11.68 -19.50 -14.95
C ARG A 36 12.20 -18.26 -14.22
N LEU A 37 11.33 -17.27 -14.01
CA LEU A 37 11.64 -16.02 -13.32
C LEU A 37 11.33 -16.18 -11.82
N PHE A 38 12.02 -17.12 -11.14
CA PHE A 38 11.91 -17.30 -9.69
C PHE A 38 13.14 -16.69 -9.03
N GLU A 39 12.92 -16.02 -7.91
CA GLU A 39 13.98 -15.58 -7.03
C GLU A 39 14.53 -16.81 -6.27
N ASN A 40 15.81 -17.12 -6.39
CA ASN A 40 16.48 -18.05 -5.49
C ASN A 40 16.67 -17.34 -4.15
N GLN A 41 15.65 -17.35 -3.32
CA GLN A 41 15.71 -16.74 -1.97
C GLN A 41 16.74 -17.43 -1.07
N THR A 42 17.04 -18.71 -1.30
CA THR A 42 17.93 -19.51 -0.46
C THR A 42 19.39 -19.06 -0.50
N GLU A 43 19.84 -18.40 -1.57
CA GLU A 43 21.27 -18.03 -1.67
C GLU A 43 21.60 -16.67 -1.04
N HIS A 44 20.65 -15.73 -0.97
CA HIS A 44 20.91 -14.36 -0.51
C HIS A 44 20.57 -14.12 0.96
N ASP A 45 19.58 -14.80 1.54
CA ASP A 45 19.09 -14.53 2.89
C ASP A 45 19.65 -15.45 3.96
N THR A 46 20.44 -16.49 3.58
CA THR A 46 21.07 -17.35 4.58
C THR A 46 22.28 -16.64 5.19
N PRO A 47 22.27 -16.36 6.50
CA PRO A 47 23.42 -15.75 7.19
C PRO A 47 24.71 -16.54 6.93
N GLN A 48 25.83 -15.80 6.80
CA GLN A 48 27.11 -16.40 6.44
C GLN A 48 27.47 -17.58 7.36
N HIS A 49 27.21 -17.46 8.66
CA HIS A 49 27.50 -18.50 9.65
C HIS A 49 26.68 -19.78 9.41
N ILE A 50 25.44 -19.70 8.91
CA ILE A 50 24.61 -20.87 8.55
C ILE A 50 25.13 -21.53 7.28
N LYS A 51 25.62 -20.75 6.30
CA LYS A 51 26.31 -21.29 5.12
C LYS A 51 27.57 -22.08 5.52
N ASP A 52 28.30 -21.58 6.49
CA ASP A 52 29.49 -22.23 7.00
C ASP A 52 29.16 -23.54 7.74
N LEU A 53 28.06 -23.59 8.50
CA LEU A 53 27.57 -24.79 9.18
C LEU A 53 27.09 -25.87 8.18
N ILE A 54 26.38 -25.43 7.12
CA ILE A 54 25.99 -26.32 6.02
C ILE A 54 27.20 -26.86 5.29
N ALA A 55 28.19 -26.02 4.99
CA ALA A 55 29.45 -26.45 4.35
C ALA A 55 30.27 -27.41 5.19
N LYS A 56 30.16 -27.33 6.54
CA LYS A 56 30.78 -28.27 7.49
C LYS A 56 29.99 -29.57 7.68
N GLY A 57 28.79 -29.67 7.08
CA GLY A 57 27.91 -30.83 7.25
C GLY A 57 27.24 -30.95 8.63
N GLU A 58 27.30 -29.89 9.44
CA GLU A 58 26.72 -29.87 10.78
C GLU A 58 25.18 -29.66 10.75
N ILE A 59 24.67 -29.08 9.65
CA ILE A 59 23.23 -28.88 9.41
C ILE A 59 22.92 -29.47 8.02
N PRO A 60 21.85 -30.27 7.87
CA PRO A 60 21.44 -30.75 6.56
C PRO A 60 21.08 -29.57 5.68
N ASN A 61 21.44 -29.61 4.40
CA ASN A 61 20.95 -28.67 3.42
C ASN A 61 19.40 -28.59 3.54
N ALA A 62 18.88 -27.43 3.85
CA ALA A 62 17.46 -27.23 3.75
C ALA A 62 17.03 -27.65 2.33
N PRO A 63 16.00 -28.51 2.19
CA PRO A 63 15.55 -28.87 0.86
C PRO A 63 15.29 -27.56 0.10
N GLU A 64 15.90 -27.39 -1.07
CA GLU A 64 15.56 -26.35 -2.03
C GLU A 64 14.09 -26.54 -2.40
N LYS A 65 13.19 -26.04 -1.56
CA LYS A 65 11.83 -25.82 -2.02
C LYS A 65 11.94 -24.67 -3.01
N PRO A 66 11.67 -24.91 -4.29
CA PRO A 66 11.47 -23.78 -5.19
C PRO A 66 10.40 -22.92 -4.53
N SER A 67 10.74 -21.72 -4.11
CA SER A 67 9.75 -20.80 -3.62
C SER A 67 8.82 -20.52 -4.79
N ASP A 68 7.65 -21.17 -4.81
CA ASP A 68 6.60 -20.94 -5.80
C ASP A 68 6.02 -19.51 -5.71
N ILE A 69 6.63 -18.69 -4.88
CA ILE A 69 6.23 -17.31 -4.61
C ILE A 69 6.72 -16.45 -5.76
N ALA A 70 5.79 -15.96 -6.53
CA ALA A 70 6.08 -15.04 -7.61
C ALA A 70 6.64 -13.73 -7.05
N THR A 71 7.92 -13.48 -7.28
CA THR A 71 8.47 -12.11 -7.27
C THR A 71 7.52 -11.22 -8.07
N MET A 72 7.17 -10.03 -7.57
CA MET A 72 6.26 -9.07 -8.19
C MET A 72 4.75 -9.25 -7.89
N GLY A 73 4.38 -9.86 -6.78
CA GLY A 73 2.99 -9.88 -6.32
C GLY A 73 2.35 -8.51 -6.17
N GLY A 74 3.15 -7.48 -5.89
CA GLY A 74 2.72 -6.09 -5.84
C GLY A 74 2.01 -5.59 -7.10
N ILE A 75 2.34 -6.12 -8.28
CA ILE A 75 1.65 -5.77 -9.55
C ILE A 75 0.18 -6.15 -9.48
N ALA A 76 -0.13 -7.35 -8.97
CA ALA A 76 -1.50 -7.82 -8.87
C ALA A 76 -2.31 -6.97 -7.88
N ILE A 77 -1.72 -6.61 -6.74
CA ILE A 77 -2.36 -5.75 -5.74
C ILE A 77 -2.65 -4.37 -6.34
N VAL A 78 -1.65 -3.72 -6.94
CA VAL A 78 -1.80 -2.38 -7.53
C VAL A 78 -2.85 -2.38 -8.65
N CYS A 79 -2.84 -3.36 -9.55
CA CYS A 79 -3.86 -3.49 -10.59
C CYS A 79 -5.25 -3.70 -9.98
N GLY A 80 -5.37 -4.53 -8.93
CA GLY A 80 -6.62 -4.73 -8.21
C GLY A 80 -7.18 -3.44 -7.63
N ILE A 81 -6.33 -2.64 -6.99
CA ILE A 81 -6.69 -1.33 -6.45
C ILE A 81 -7.14 -0.39 -7.57
N LEU A 82 -6.31 -0.23 -8.62
CA LEU A 82 -6.60 0.70 -9.71
C LEU A 82 -7.93 0.37 -10.40
N VAL A 83 -8.16 -0.89 -10.77
CA VAL A 83 -9.42 -1.32 -11.42
C VAL A 83 -10.61 -1.07 -10.51
N SER A 84 -10.50 -1.38 -9.22
CA SER A 84 -11.58 -1.16 -8.26
C SER A 84 -11.94 0.31 -8.10
N VAL A 85 -10.92 1.16 -7.95
CA VAL A 85 -11.11 2.60 -7.75
C VAL A 85 -11.70 3.23 -9.00
N LEU A 86 -11.24 2.85 -10.21
CA LEU A 86 -11.80 3.33 -11.47
C LEU A 86 -13.28 2.97 -11.66
N ILE A 87 -13.74 1.85 -11.08
CA ILE A 87 -15.14 1.42 -11.17
C ILE A 87 -16.02 2.07 -10.09
N ALA A 88 -15.49 2.22 -8.86
CA ALA A 88 -16.31 2.50 -7.70
C ALA A 88 -16.15 3.91 -7.11
N ALA A 89 -15.00 4.58 -7.28
CA ALA A 89 -14.75 5.88 -6.68
C ALA A 89 -15.06 7.05 -7.63
N ASP A 90 -15.27 8.21 -7.04
CA ASP A 90 -15.39 9.45 -7.80
C ASP A 90 -14.01 10.03 -8.10
N LEU A 91 -13.61 9.95 -9.38
CA LEU A 91 -12.31 10.45 -9.85
C LEU A 91 -12.23 11.97 -9.91
N SER A 92 -13.34 12.70 -9.75
CA SER A 92 -13.31 14.15 -9.64
C SER A 92 -12.80 14.61 -8.27
N SER A 93 -12.86 13.74 -7.26
CA SER A 93 -12.26 14.00 -5.95
C SER A 93 -10.73 14.06 -6.04
N ARG A 94 -10.17 15.16 -5.53
CA ARG A 94 -8.72 15.35 -5.49
C ARG A 94 -8.02 14.42 -4.54
N LEU A 95 -8.68 14.04 -3.46
CA LEU A 95 -8.15 13.08 -2.50
C LEU A 95 -7.96 11.72 -3.19
N VAL A 96 -8.94 11.26 -3.96
CA VAL A 96 -8.86 10.01 -4.73
C VAL A 96 -7.76 10.07 -5.78
N THR A 97 -7.74 11.12 -6.61
CA THR A 97 -6.72 11.25 -7.65
C THR A 97 -5.31 11.40 -7.06
N GLY A 98 -5.16 12.12 -5.94
CA GLY A 98 -3.91 12.20 -5.18
C GLY A 98 -3.46 10.85 -4.63
N ALA A 99 -4.38 10.07 -4.05
CA ALA A 99 -4.09 8.72 -3.57
C ALA A 99 -3.68 7.77 -4.70
N LEU A 100 -4.34 7.84 -5.87
CA LEU A 100 -3.97 7.05 -7.05
C LEU A 100 -2.59 7.44 -7.59
N VAL A 101 -2.29 8.73 -7.71
CA VAL A 101 -0.97 9.23 -8.14
C VAL A 101 0.11 8.75 -7.19
N MET A 102 -0.10 8.88 -5.88
CA MET A 102 0.84 8.39 -4.87
C MET A 102 1.05 6.87 -4.99
N THR A 103 -0.05 6.11 -5.08
CA THR A 103 0.01 4.65 -5.26
C THR A 103 0.81 4.27 -6.50
N ALA A 104 0.56 4.94 -7.64
CA ALA A 104 1.28 4.68 -8.88
C ALA A 104 2.77 5.01 -8.77
N LEU A 105 3.12 6.16 -8.19
CA LEU A 105 4.53 6.56 -8.01
C LEU A 105 5.27 5.57 -7.08
N MET A 106 4.69 5.21 -5.95
CA MET A 106 5.30 4.24 -5.02
C MET A 106 5.39 2.85 -5.65
N ALA A 107 4.38 2.43 -6.41
CA ALA A 107 4.39 1.17 -7.15
C ALA A 107 5.50 1.15 -8.22
N LEU A 108 5.72 2.24 -8.95
CA LEU A 108 6.81 2.35 -9.92
C LEU A 108 8.20 2.26 -9.26
N ILE A 109 8.36 2.86 -8.08
CA ILE A 109 9.62 2.77 -7.32
C ILE A 109 9.86 1.31 -6.89
N GLY A 110 8.85 0.65 -6.28
CA GLY A 110 8.94 -0.75 -5.88
C GLY A 110 9.19 -1.69 -7.06
N PHE A 111 8.44 -1.52 -8.15
CA PHE A 111 8.62 -2.31 -9.38
C PHE A 111 10.03 -2.15 -9.98
N SER A 112 10.56 -0.92 -9.98
CA SER A 112 11.93 -0.67 -10.45
C SER A 112 12.98 -1.34 -9.58
N ASP A 113 12.77 -1.36 -8.26
CA ASP A 113 13.63 -2.06 -7.31
C ASP A 113 13.66 -3.57 -7.59
N ASP A 114 12.48 -4.17 -7.76
CA ASP A 114 12.34 -5.60 -8.08
C ASP A 114 12.97 -5.95 -9.43
N LEU A 115 12.76 -5.12 -10.46
CA LEU A 115 13.39 -5.34 -11.79
C LEU A 115 14.92 -5.31 -11.73
N VAL A 116 15.48 -4.35 -10.98
CA VAL A 116 16.92 -4.23 -10.82
C VAL A 116 17.46 -5.40 -10.01
N LYS A 117 16.74 -5.82 -8.96
CA LYS A 117 17.07 -6.98 -8.12
C LYS A 117 17.13 -8.25 -8.95
N MET A 118 16.13 -8.49 -9.83
CA MET A 118 16.12 -9.65 -10.73
C MET A 118 17.27 -9.66 -11.74
N ARG A 119 17.69 -8.48 -12.23
CA ARG A 119 18.76 -8.40 -13.26
C ARG A 119 20.16 -8.43 -12.68
N LYS A 120 20.37 -7.82 -11.50
CA LYS A 120 21.70 -7.56 -10.92
C LYS A 120 21.92 -8.30 -9.60
N GLY A 121 20.94 -9.05 -9.09
CA GLY A 121 20.99 -9.71 -7.78
C GLY A 121 20.95 -8.75 -6.58
N LYS A 122 20.93 -7.44 -6.82
CA LYS A 122 20.81 -6.39 -5.78
C LYS A 122 19.85 -5.32 -6.28
N GLY A 123 18.94 -4.87 -5.41
CA GLY A 123 18.00 -3.78 -5.72
C GLY A 123 18.70 -2.43 -5.96
N ILE A 124 17.92 -1.39 -6.14
CA ILE A 124 18.44 -0.01 -6.19
C ILE A 124 19.04 0.37 -4.84
N SER A 125 20.00 1.31 -4.84
CA SER A 125 20.61 1.73 -3.58
C SER A 125 19.58 2.34 -2.63
N SER A 126 19.70 2.07 -1.32
CA SER A 126 18.76 2.57 -0.31
C SER A 126 18.63 4.09 -0.34
N ALA A 127 19.74 4.81 -0.61
CA ALA A 127 19.74 6.27 -0.73
C ALA A 127 18.90 6.74 -1.93
N LEU A 128 19.03 6.08 -3.10
CA LEU A 128 18.24 6.42 -4.29
C LEU A 128 16.76 6.08 -4.07
N LYS A 129 16.45 4.94 -3.44
CA LYS A 129 15.08 4.54 -3.10
C LYS A 129 14.41 5.60 -2.20
N LEU A 130 15.10 6.00 -1.14
CA LEU A 130 14.62 7.05 -0.25
C LEU A 130 14.42 8.38 -0.98
N LEU A 131 15.39 8.81 -1.78
CA LEU A 131 15.26 10.05 -2.57
C LEU A 131 14.03 10.03 -3.47
N LEU A 132 13.81 8.94 -4.21
CA LEU A 132 12.65 8.80 -5.09
C LEU A 132 11.33 8.82 -4.29
N GLN A 133 11.29 8.18 -3.12
CA GLN A 133 10.12 8.21 -2.24
C GLN A 133 9.85 9.62 -1.70
N PHE A 134 10.90 10.36 -1.30
CA PHE A 134 10.76 11.76 -0.88
C PHE A 134 10.24 12.65 -2.01
N LEU A 135 10.75 12.50 -3.23
CA LEU A 135 10.28 13.25 -4.39
C LEU A 135 8.83 12.90 -4.74
N ALA A 136 8.45 11.63 -4.66
CA ALA A 136 7.07 11.19 -4.89
C ALA A 136 6.12 11.77 -3.84
N ALA A 137 6.48 11.73 -2.56
CA ALA A 137 5.69 12.29 -1.48
C ALA A 137 5.55 13.82 -1.60
N ALA A 138 6.64 14.53 -1.92
CA ALA A 138 6.62 15.97 -2.16
C ALA A 138 5.76 16.33 -3.38
N GLY A 139 5.86 15.57 -4.47
CA GLY A 139 5.03 15.77 -5.66
C GLY A 139 3.54 15.57 -5.39
N ALA A 140 3.17 14.54 -4.62
CA ALA A 140 1.80 14.32 -4.23
C ALA A 140 1.27 15.41 -3.31
N LEU A 141 2.09 15.89 -2.37
CA LEU A 141 1.74 17.02 -1.52
C LEU A 141 1.46 18.27 -2.36
N VAL A 142 2.35 18.62 -3.28
CA VAL A 142 2.18 19.75 -4.22
C VAL A 142 0.89 19.56 -5.03
N PHE A 143 0.63 18.37 -5.56
CA PHE A 143 -0.60 18.08 -6.30
C PHE A 143 -1.85 18.33 -5.46
N LEU A 144 -1.86 17.93 -4.20
CA LEU A 144 -3.00 18.10 -3.30
C LEU A 144 -3.22 19.57 -2.93
N TYR A 145 -2.16 20.37 -2.78
CA TYR A 145 -2.24 21.74 -2.29
C TYR A 145 -2.31 22.82 -3.39
N MET A 146 -1.77 22.58 -4.60
CA MET A 146 -1.57 23.64 -5.59
C MET A 146 -2.79 24.48 -6.02
N PRO A 147 -4.04 24.01 -6.06
CA PRO A 147 -5.14 24.85 -6.51
C PRO A 147 -5.89 25.62 -5.41
N ALA A 148 -5.80 25.15 -4.16
CA ALA A 148 -6.52 25.79 -3.05
C ALA A 148 -5.61 26.70 -2.20
N GLY A 149 -4.28 26.58 -2.39
CA GLY A 149 -3.32 27.14 -1.43
C GLY A 149 -3.35 26.36 -0.10
N PRO A 150 -2.36 26.54 0.76
CA PRO A 150 -2.40 25.98 2.10
C PRO A 150 -3.46 26.71 2.91
N SER A 151 -4.70 26.19 2.92
CA SER A 151 -5.68 26.68 3.91
C SER A 151 -5.27 26.19 5.29
N PRO A 152 -5.50 26.97 6.35
CA PRO A 152 -5.18 26.55 7.71
C PRO A 152 -5.74 25.18 8.06
N GLU A 153 -6.94 24.87 7.59
CA GLU A 153 -7.67 23.62 7.82
C GLU A 153 -6.91 22.36 7.33
N PHE A 154 -6.10 22.47 6.27
CA PHE A 154 -5.31 21.35 5.74
C PHE A 154 -3.98 21.14 6.46
N THR A 155 -3.57 22.06 7.33
CA THR A 155 -2.31 21.98 8.06
C THR A 155 -2.52 21.74 9.55
N GLU A 156 -3.72 21.44 9.94
CA GLU A 156 -4.12 21.11 11.29
C GLU A 156 -3.93 19.63 11.60
N LEU A 157 -3.34 19.34 12.74
CA LEU A 157 -3.30 18.00 13.30
C LEU A 157 -4.28 17.90 14.46
N TRP A 158 -5.35 17.18 14.24
CA TRP A 158 -6.37 16.90 15.23
C TRP A 158 -5.93 15.71 16.08
N LEU A 159 -5.87 15.89 17.40
CA LEU A 159 -5.54 14.79 18.30
C LEU A 159 -6.79 13.98 18.60
N PRO A 160 -6.72 12.63 18.48
CA PRO A 160 -7.82 11.78 18.90
C PRO A 160 -8.03 11.97 20.41
N LEU A 161 -9.29 11.99 20.86
CA LEU A 161 -9.73 12.10 22.26
C LEU A 161 -9.97 13.54 22.75
N ASP A 162 -9.48 14.58 22.12
CA ASP A 162 -9.75 15.96 22.54
C ASP A 162 -10.02 16.85 21.32
N LYS A 163 -11.27 17.25 21.16
CA LYS A 163 -11.73 18.08 20.03
C LYS A 163 -11.10 19.47 20.04
N ASP A 164 -10.79 19.98 21.23
CA ASP A 164 -10.27 21.34 21.39
C ASP A 164 -8.75 21.40 21.18
N MET A 165 -8.09 20.25 21.10
CA MET A 165 -6.65 20.13 20.92
C MET A 165 -6.28 20.01 19.44
N VAL A 166 -6.23 21.14 18.77
CA VAL A 166 -5.80 21.26 17.36
C VAL A 166 -4.41 21.89 17.32
N ILE A 167 -3.46 21.15 16.74
CA ILE A 167 -2.09 21.64 16.56
C ILE A 167 -1.95 22.20 15.14
N GLN A 168 -1.72 23.50 15.06
CA GLN A 168 -1.46 24.20 13.80
C GLN A 168 -0.01 23.94 13.37
N LEU A 169 0.21 23.02 12.44
CA LEU A 169 1.55 22.69 11.96
C LEU A 169 2.05 23.69 10.89
N GLY A 170 1.16 24.39 10.19
CA GLY A 170 1.53 25.29 9.11
C GLY A 170 2.48 24.62 8.12
N GLY A 171 3.62 25.27 7.82
CA GLY A 171 4.63 24.73 6.91
C GLY A 171 5.30 23.42 7.38
N LEU A 172 5.28 23.13 8.69
CA LEU A 172 5.79 21.85 9.23
C LEU A 172 4.93 20.65 8.82
N TYR A 173 3.68 20.88 8.43
CA TYR A 173 2.82 19.81 7.91
C TYR A 173 3.42 19.12 6.69
N ALA A 174 4.11 19.87 5.81
CA ALA A 174 4.78 19.29 4.66
C ALA A 174 5.86 18.28 5.08
N VAL A 175 6.65 18.64 6.08
CA VAL A 175 7.69 17.76 6.64
C VAL A 175 7.05 16.53 7.27
N PHE A 176 6.00 16.73 8.08
CA PHE A 176 5.25 15.64 8.71
C PHE A 176 4.67 14.69 7.67
N PHE A 177 3.98 15.20 6.64
CA PHE A 177 3.38 14.40 5.57
C PHE A 177 4.41 13.55 4.84
N ILE A 178 5.54 14.17 4.45
CA ILE A 178 6.61 13.46 3.72
C ILE A 178 7.23 12.38 4.60
N LEU A 179 7.60 12.69 5.84
CA LEU A 179 8.21 11.73 6.76
C LEU A 179 7.25 10.58 7.09
N TYR A 180 5.97 10.87 7.31
CA TYR A 180 4.95 9.87 7.58
C TYR A 180 4.77 8.94 6.37
N THR A 181 4.67 9.49 5.17
CA THR A 181 4.48 8.71 3.94
C THR A 181 5.68 7.82 3.64
N VAL A 182 6.89 8.38 3.67
CA VAL A 182 8.13 7.63 3.41
C VAL A 182 8.39 6.62 4.52
N GLY A 183 8.16 6.99 5.78
CA GLY A 183 8.29 6.11 6.93
C GLY A 183 7.35 4.91 6.85
N SER A 184 6.07 5.14 6.53
CA SER A 184 5.07 4.08 6.37
C SER A 184 5.43 3.13 5.22
N ALA A 185 5.85 3.67 4.07
CA ALA A 185 6.25 2.84 2.92
C ALA A 185 7.45 1.93 3.26
N ASN A 186 8.43 2.45 3.99
CA ASN A 186 9.60 1.67 4.42
C ASN A 186 9.26 0.70 5.55
N ALA A 187 8.37 1.06 6.49
CA ALA A 187 7.89 0.15 7.52
C ALA A 187 7.21 -1.08 6.92
N VAL A 188 6.31 -0.89 5.94
CA VAL A 188 5.67 -2.00 5.22
C VAL A 188 6.71 -2.86 4.50
N ASN A 189 7.70 -2.24 3.84
CA ASN A 189 8.76 -2.97 3.14
C ASN A 189 9.64 -3.79 4.09
N VAL A 190 9.91 -3.32 5.31
CA VAL A 190 10.64 -4.08 6.34
C VAL A 190 9.80 -5.23 6.90
N THR A 191 8.49 -5.02 7.00
CA THR A 191 7.54 -6.05 7.48
C THR A 191 7.40 -7.21 6.50
N ASP A 192 7.74 -7.02 5.22
CA ASP A 192 7.63 -8.03 4.15
C ASP A 192 8.77 -9.07 4.20
N GLY A 193 9.05 -9.59 5.38
CA GLY A 193 10.08 -10.63 5.63
C GLY A 193 9.51 -12.04 5.77
N ILE A 194 8.20 -12.20 5.89
CA ILE A 194 7.50 -13.49 6.04
C ILE A 194 6.29 -13.50 5.10
N ASP A 195 6.08 -14.63 4.42
CA ASP A 195 4.98 -14.80 3.49
C ASP A 195 3.63 -14.47 4.12
N GLY A 196 2.89 -13.57 3.47
CA GLY A 196 1.57 -13.13 3.90
C GLY A 196 1.53 -12.11 5.05
N LEU A 197 2.65 -11.84 5.75
CA LEU A 197 2.66 -10.93 6.90
C LEU A 197 2.33 -9.49 6.49
N SER A 198 3.03 -8.97 5.51
CA SER A 198 2.83 -7.60 5.02
C SER A 198 1.42 -7.40 4.46
N SER A 199 0.98 -8.28 3.56
CA SER A 199 -0.36 -8.20 2.98
C SER A 199 -1.48 -8.40 4.00
N GLY A 200 -1.26 -9.27 5.00
CA GLY A 200 -2.20 -9.49 6.10
C GLY A 200 -2.35 -8.26 7.00
N LEU A 201 -1.23 -7.66 7.42
CA LEU A 201 -1.24 -6.43 8.23
C LEU A 201 -1.86 -5.25 7.47
N MET A 202 -1.54 -5.10 6.17
CA MET A 202 -2.16 -4.09 5.33
C MET A 202 -3.67 -4.29 5.19
N ALA A 203 -4.12 -5.54 5.03
CA ALA A 203 -5.55 -5.86 4.97
C ALA A 203 -6.27 -5.45 6.28
N ILE A 204 -5.67 -5.74 7.44
CA ILE A 204 -6.25 -5.36 8.74
C ILE A 204 -6.28 -3.83 8.90
N ALA A 205 -5.18 -3.14 8.61
CA ALA A 205 -5.12 -1.69 8.69
C ALA A 205 -6.14 -1.03 7.75
N CYS A 206 -6.19 -1.49 6.49
CA CYS A 206 -7.12 -0.99 5.50
C CYS A 206 -8.57 -1.47 5.71
N LEU A 207 -8.86 -2.36 6.66
CA LEU A 207 -10.21 -2.70 7.10
C LEU A 207 -10.74 -1.71 8.16
N ALA A 208 -9.86 -1.23 9.03
CA ALA A 208 -10.22 -0.28 10.08
C ALA A 208 -10.35 1.18 9.58
N LEU A 209 -9.40 1.61 8.75
CA LEU A 209 -9.32 3.00 8.27
C LEU A 209 -10.52 3.46 7.41
N PRO A 210 -11.18 2.63 6.59
CA PRO A 210 -12.37 3.04 5.84
C PRO A 210 -13.50 3.55 6.72
N PHE A 211 -13.66 2.96 7.90
CA PHE A 211 -14.66 3.43 8.86
C PHE A 211 -14.35 4.87 9.31
N ALA A 212 -13.12 5.14 9.69
CA ALA A 212 -12.70 6.50 10.08
C ALA A 212 -12.87 7.51 8.93
N ALA A 213 -12.45 7.14 7.72
CA ALA A 213 -12.59 7.99 6.54
C ALA A 213 -14.06 8.23 6.16
N TYR A 214 -14.92 7.19 6.27
CA TYR A 214 -16.34 7.32 6.01
C TYR A 214 -17.02 8.27 7.00
N VAL A 215 -16.69 8.16 8.27
CA VAL A 215 -17.25 9.02 9.33
C VAL A 215 -16.74 10.46 9.19
N ALA A 216 -15.44 10.66 8.95
CA ALA A 216 -14.86 12.00 8.73
C ALA A 216 -15.41 12.70 7.48
N GLY A 217 -15.84 11.93 6.47
CA GLY A 217 -16.44 12.46 5.24
C GLY A 217 -17.91 12.85 5.37
N ARG A 218 -18.54 12.70 6.52
CA ARG A 218 -19.96 12.99 6.76
C ARG A 218 -20.13 13.97 7.90
N LEU A 219 -20.77 15.09 7.63
CA LEU A 219 -20.96 16.16 8.59
C LEU A 219 -21.74 15.70 9.83
N ASP A 220 -22.83 14.93 9.63
CA ASP A 220 -23.68 14.39 10.69
C ASP A 220 -22.89 13.49 11.67
N TYR A 221 -22.01 12.63 11.16
CA TYR A 221 -21.22 11.74 11.99
C TYR A 221 -19.99 12.41 12.60
N SER A 222 -19.32 13.31 11.87
CA SER A 222 -18.18 14.04 12.38
C SER A 222 -18.56 14.97 13.54
N GLU A 223 -19.71 15.63 13.46
CA GLU A 223 -20.25 16.42 14.56
C GLU A 223 -20.59 15.56 15.78
N TYR A 224 -21.29 14.44 15.57
CA TYR A 224 -21.70 13.54 16.65
C TYR A 224 -20.51 12.92 17.38
N LEU A 225 -19.48 12.52 16.65
CA LEU A 225 -18.29 11.86 17.21
C LEU A 225 -17.16 12.82 17.58
N TYR A 226 -17.39 14.14 17.44
CA TYR A 226 -16.40 15.16 17.75
C TYR A 226 -15.05 14.98 17.04
N ILE A 227 -15.10 14.64 15.75
CA ILE A 227 -13.91 14.53 14.88
C ILE A 227 -13.94 15.60 13.79
N ALA A 228 -12.79 15.87 13.19
CA ALA A 228 -12.70 16.80 12.06
C ALA A 228 -13.55 16.33 10.86
N TYR A 229 -14.35 17.22 10.31
CA TYR A 229 -15.00 16.98 9.03
C TYR A 229 -14.01 17.21 7.89
N VAL A 230 -13.81 16.20 7.05
CA VAL A 230 -12.95 16.28 5.88
C VAL A 230 -13.79 16.02 4.63
N PRO A 231 -14.06 17.03 3.80
CA PRO A 231 -14.79 16.85 2.54
C PRO A 231 -14.14 15.75 1.71
N ASP A 232 -14.94 14.92 1.05
CA ASP A 232 -14.51 13.80 0.20
C ASP A 232 -13.73 12.67 0.91
N ALA A 233 -13.52 12.72 2.23
CA ALA A 233 -12.85 11.61 2.94
C ALA A 233 -13.58 10.27 2.75
N GLY A 234 -14.89 10.30 2.57
CA GLY A 234 -15.66 9.11 2.27
C GLY A 234 -15.29 8.44 0.93
N GLU A 235 -14.78 9.17 -0.04
CA GLU A 235 -14.25 8.60 -1.27
C GLU A 235 -12.92 7.87 -1.01
N ILE A 236 -12.11 8.34 -0.05
CA ILE A 236 -10.92 7.61 0.42
C ILE A 236 -11.31 6.30 1.09
N ALA A 237 -12.46 6.22 1.77
CA ALA A 237 -12.94 4.95 2.30
C ALA A 237 -13.14 3.89 1.21
N ILE A 238 -13.54 4.29 0.00
CA ILE A 238 -13.66 3.38 -1.15
C ILE A 238 -12.28 2.88 -1.61
N VAL A 239 -11.28 3.77 -1.67
CA VAL A 239 -9.89 3.41 -2.00
C VAL A 239 -9.31 2.43 -0.99
N LEU A 240 -9.55 2.65 0.30
CA LEU A 240 -9.11 1.78 1.37
C LEU A 240 -9.81 0.41 1.32
N CYS A 241 -11.11 0.37 1.02
CA CYS A 241 -11.84 -0.89 0.79
C CYS A 241 -11.30 -1.65 -0.42
N ALA A 242 -10.98 -0.96 -1.52
CA ALA A 242 -10.31 -1.55 -2.68
C ALA A 242 -8.96 -2.17 -2.30
N THR A 243 -8.17 -1.46 -1.49
CA THR A 243 -6.88 -1.93 -0.99
C THR A 243 -7.04 -3.15 -0.09
N THR A 244 -8.02 -3.15 0.83
CA THR A 244 -8.35 -4.31 1.67
C THR A 244 -8.65 -5.53 0.80
N GLY A 245 -9.55 -5.39 -0.18
CA GLY A 245 -9.92 -6.46 -1.08
C GLY A 245 -8.72 -7.00 -1.86
N ALA A 246 -7.90 -6.11 -2.42
CA ALA A 246 -6.70 -6.50 -3.15
C ALA A 246 -5.67 -7.22 -2.28
N CYS A 247 -5.42 -6.75 -1.06
CA CYS A 247 -4.52 -7.42 -0.12
C CYS A 247 -5.04 -8.81 0.29
N LEU A 248 -6.33 -8.96 0.58
CA LEU A 248 -6.95 -10.26 0.88
C LEU A 248 -6.90 -11.21 -0.32
N GLY A 249 -7.13 -10.68 -1.53
CA GLY A 249 -7.02 -11.47 -2.77
C GLY A 249 -5.60 -11.97 -3.02
N PHE A 250 -4.58 -11.17 -2.73
CA PHE A 250 -3.19 -11.59 -2.79
C PHE A 250 -2.85 -12.60 -1.69
N LEU A 251 -3.28 -12.32 -0.46
CA LEU A 251 -3.06 -13.20 0.70
C LEU A 251 -3.58 -14.62 0.47
N TRP A 252 -4.69 -14.78 -0.26
CA TRP A 252 -5.25 -16.08 -0.63
C TRP A 252 -4.25 -17.00 -1.32
N HIS A 253 -3.29 -16.43 -2.06
CA HIS A 253 -2.26 -17.20 -2.76
C HIS A 253 -0.91 -17.18 -2.05
N ASN A 254 -0.65 -16.18 -1.20
CA ASN A 254 0.63 -15.96 -0.55
C ASN A 254 0.71 -16.54 0.87
N ALA A 255 -0.43 -16.91 1.47
CA ALA A 255 -0.48 -17.51 2.81
C ALA A 255 -0.51 -19.05 2.76
N SER A 256 -0.36 -19.65 1.60
CA SER A 256 -0.35 -21.12 1.47
C SER A 256 1.07 -21.65 1.72
N PRO A 257 1.24 -22.68 2.57
CA PRO A 257 2.53 -23.32 2.79
C PRO A 257 3.02 -24.11 1.57
#